data_8ce6fc9440a49f63013df2dcabb6e665
#
_entry.id   8ce6fc9440a49f63013df2dcabb6e665
#
_cell.length_a   1.000
_cell.length_b   1.000
_cell.length_c   1.000
_cell.angle_alpha   90.00
_cell.angle_beta   90.00
_cell.angle_gamma   90.00
#
_symmetry.space_group_name_H-M   'P 1'
#
loop_
_entity.id
_entity.type
_entity.pdbx_description
1 polymer ?
#
loop_
_entity_poly.entity_id
_entity_poly.type
_entity_poly.pdbx_seq_one_letter_code
_entity_poly.pdbx_strand_id
1 'polypeptide(L)'
;VYESLNTSAPTLDSITFPSGLNLDTASILGERVVGSTSGAVAQIVTRSSATKVEISYLNSSKFTVGEIVIFEESNITSVVQVVDNGNFQDITQEYVLDKGQRDQFYDYSRINKKGGYIPSRQLLVIFNWFDVPSNDTGDVFTVDSYPAGAFKSDIPTLPSGMRASDTLDFRPRVARFTAT
;
A
#
# COMPACT_ATOMS: atom_id res chain seq x y z
N VAL A 1 -8.59 2.89 -5.54
CA VAL A 1 -9.74 3.31 -4.73
C VAL A 1 -10.96 2.53 -5.19
N TYR A 2 -11.62 1.89 -4.26
CA TYR A 2 -12.79 1.06 -4.51
C TYR A 2 -14.00 1.60 -3.76
N GLU A 3 -15.16 1.63 -4.40
CA GLU A 3 -16.43 2.00 -3.80
C GLU A 3 -17.29 0.74 -3.63
N SER A 4 -17.98 0.62 -2.50
CA SER A 4 -18.90 -0.50 -2.25
C SER A 4 -20.04 -0.53 -3.25
N LEU A 5 -20.48 -1.72 -3.65
CA LEU A 5 -21.66 -1.92 -4.50
C LEU A 5 -22.98 -1.82 -3.70
N ASN A 6 -22.92 -1.86 -2.38
CA ASN A 6 -24.08 -1.80 -1.49
C ASN A 6 -23.80 -0.92 -0.25
N THR A 7 -24.60 -1.05 0.80
CA THR A 7 -24.47 -0.26 2.04
C THR A 7 -23.43 -0.79 3.02
N SER A 8 -22.85 -1.98 2.77
CA SER A 8 -21.80 -2.57 3.59
C SER A 8 -20.43 -2.00 3.16
N ALA A 9 -19.41 -2.22 3.97
CA ALA A 9 -18.03 -1.91 3.58
C ALA A 9 -17.61 -2.69 2.33
N PRO A 10 -16.77 -2.09 1.46
CA PRO A 10 -16.21 -2.82 0.32
C PRO A 10 -15.37 -4.01 0.80
N THR A 11 -15.52 -5.14 0.12
CA THR A 11 -14.65 -6.32 0.30
C THR A 11 -13.93 -6.59 -1.00
N LEU A 12 -12.69 -7.04 -0.90
CA LEU A 12 -11.88 -7.36 -2.08
C LEU A 12 -12.18 -8.75 -2.64
N ASP A 13 -11.76 -8.97 -3.89
CA ASP A 13 -11.68 -10.32 -4.43
C ASP A 13 -10.72 -11.15 -3.58
N SER A 14 -10.97 -12.44 -3.44
CA SER A 14 -10.13 -13.31 -2.65
C SER A 14 -9.90 -14.66 -3.32
N ILE A 15 -8.76 -15.26 -3.04
CA ILE A 15 -8.40 -16.60 -3.48
C ILE A 15 -8.07 -17.47 -2.28
N THR A 16 -8.53 -18.73 -2.36
CA THR A 16 -8.30 -19.74 -1.32
C THR A 16 -7.46 -20.87 -1.90
N PHE A 17 -6.56 -21.39 -1.09
CA PHE A 17 -5.60 -22.43 -1.40
C PHE A 17 -5.83 -23.69 -0.58
N PRO A 18 -5.24 -24.85 -0.95
CA PRO A 18 -5.32 -26.08 -0.19
C PRO A 18 -4.85 -25.93 1.26
N SER A 19 -5.46 -26.71 2.14
CA SER A 19 -5.00 -26.87 3.52
C SER A 19 -3.57 -27.47 3.50
N GLY A 20 -2.64 -26.84 4.20
CA GLY A 20 -1.24 -27.23 4.21
C GLY A 20 -0.31 -26.16 3.64
N LEU A 21 -0.83 -25.18 2.90
CA LEU A 21 -0.12 -23.97 2.59
C LEU A 21 -0.32 -22.98 3.75
N ASN A 22 0.77 -22.65 4.43
CA ASN A 22 0.71 -21.65 5.51
C ASN A 22 1.17 -20.30 4.99
N LEU A 23 0.22 -19.51 4.52
CA LEU A 23 0.48 -18.17 3.98
C LEU A 23 0.87 -17.15 5.06
N ASP A 24 0.54 -17.41 6.33
CA ASP A 24 0.86 -16.48 7.43
C ASP A 24 2.36 -16.32 7.64
N THR A 25 3.13 -17.35 7.32
CA THR A 25 4.59 -17.35 7.45
C THR A 25 5.34 -17.32 6.12
N ALA A 26 4.67 -17.66 5.02
CA ALA A 26 5.31 -17.96 3.76
C ALA A 26 5.12 -16.87 2.70
N SER A 27 4.06 -16.05 2.77
CA SER A 27 3.79 -14.99 1.81
C SER A 27 3.95 -13.60 2.43
N ILE A 28 4.28 -12.63 1.59
CA ILE A 28 4.53 -11.24 1.97
C ILE A 28 3.33 -10.39 1.55
N LEU A 29 2.85 -9.50 2.42
CA LEU A 29 1.87 -8.49 2.04
C LEU A 29 2.47 -7.56 0.99
N GLY A 30 1.69 -7.25 -0.04
CA GLY A 30 2.16 -6.49 -1.19
C GLY A 30 2.77 -7.34 -2.29
N GLU A 31 3.03 -8.62 -2.05
CA GLU A 31 3.60 -9.56 -3.02
C GLU A 31 2.68 -9.75 -4.24
N ARG A 32 3.30 -9.92 -5.39
CA ARG A 32 2.57 -10.23 -6.63
C ARG A 32 2.33 -11.73 -6.77
N VAL A 33 1.13 -12.04 -7.23
CA VAL A 33 0.69 -13.40 -7.54
C VAL A 33 0.29 -13.47 -9.00
N VAL A 34 0.81 -14.45 -9.72
CA VAL A 34 0.61 -14.61 -11.17
C VAL A 34 -0.04 -15.96 -11.46
N GLY A 35 -1.14 -15.95 -12.21
CA GLY A 35 -1.82 -17.16 -12.68
C GLY A 35 -1.16 -17.72 -13.94
N SER A 36 -0.81 -18.99 -13.90
CA SER A 36 -0.09 -19.64 -14.98
C SER A 36 -0.92 -19.85 -16.26
N THR A 37 -2.24 -19.92 -16.13
CA THR A 37 -3.15 -20.20 -17.26
C THR A 37 -3.95 -18.95 -17.65
N SER A 38 -4.49 -18.24 -16.69
CA SER A 38 -5.30 -17.03 -16.94
C SER A 38 -4.44 -15.82 -17.31
N GLY A 39 -3.17 -15.81 -16.95
CA GLY A 39 -2.32 -14.63 -17.01
C GLY A 39 -2.77 -13.52 -16.07
N ALA A 40 -3.63 -13.83 -15.10
CA ALA A 40 -4.04 -12.89 -14.08
C ALA A 40 -2.85 -12.49 -13.21
N VAL A 41 -2.74 -11.21 -12.91
CA VAL A 41 -1.74 -10.66 -12.01
C VAL A 41 -2.46 -9.87 -10.93
N ALA A 42 -2.18 -10.19 -9.68
CA ALA A 42 -2.75 -9.49 -8.54
C ALA A 42 -1.70 -9.25 -7.46
N GLN A 43 -1.98 -8.29 -6.59
CA GLN A 43 -1.19 -8.02 -5.40
C GLN A 43 -1.95 -8.49 -4.16
N ILE A 44 -1.25 -9.13 -3.21
CA ILE A 44 -1.82 -9.51 -1.93
C ILE A 44 -2.03 -8.25 -1.10
N VAL A 45 -3.27 -7.99 -0.70
CA VAL A 45 -3.63 -6.85 0.15
C VAL A 45 -3.68 -7.26 1.61
N THR A 46 -4.34 -8.38 1.89
CA THR A 46 -4.41 -8.91 3.25
C THR A 46 -4.51 -10.43 3.27
N ARG A 47 -4.14 -11.03 4.36
CA ARG A 47 -4.28 -12.45 4.62
C ARG A 47 -5.44 -12.68 5.57
N SER A 48 -6.54 -13.22 5.06
CA SER A 48 -7.74 -13.48 5.85
C SER A 48 -7.60 -14.75 6.67
N SER A 49 -6.76 -15.70 6.24
CA SER A 49 -6.41 -16.92 6.98
C SER A 49 -5.13 -17.55 6.44
N ALA A 50 -4.69 -18.64 7.05
CA ALA A 50 -3.51 -19.40 6.60
C ALA A 50 -3.63 -19.92 5.15
N THR A 51 -4.83 -19.97 4.58
CA THR A 51 -5.07 -20.47 3.21
C THR A 51 -5.82 -19.49 2.33
N LYS A 52 -6.17 -18.29 2.82
CA LYS A 52 -6.98 -17.33 2.08
C LYS A 52 -6.35 -15.94 2.10
N VAL A 53 -6.21 -15.35 0.93
CA VAL A 53 -5.75 -13.97 0.76
C VAL A 53 -6.78 -13.13 0.03
N GLU A 54 -6.86 -11.86 0.39
CA GLU A 54 -7.56 -10.84 -0.37
C GLU A 54 -6.58 -10.16 -1.31
N ILE A 55 -7.04 -9.91 -2.52
CA ILE A 55 -6.18 -9.46 -3.63
C ILE A 55 -6.75 -8.23 -4.31
N SER A 56 -5.85 -7.47 -4.91
CA SER A 56 -6.17 -6.41 -5.86
C SER A 56 -5.56 -6.77 -7.21
N TYR A 57 -6.39 -6.94 -8.24
CA TYR A 57 -5.89 -7.24 -9.58
C TYR A 57 -5.12 -6.06 -10.17
N LEU A 58 -4.00 -6.36 -10.80
CA LEU A 58 -3.14 -5.39 -11.49
C LEU A 58 -3.39 -5.36 -12.99
N ASN A 59 -4.15 -6.33 -13.51
CA ASN A 59 -4.59 -6.38 -14.90
C ASN A 59 -6.07 -6.80 -14.99
N SER A 60 -6.62 -6.88 -16.22
CA SER A 60 -8.02 -7.21 -16.45
C SER A 60 -8.33 -8.72 -16.38
N SER A 61 -7.31 -9.57 -16.34
CA SER A 61 -7.49 -11.02 -16.22
C SER A 61 -7.88 -11.39 -14.78
N LYS A 62 -8.61 -12.48 -14.63
CA LYS A 62 -9.05 -13.02 -13.33
C LYS A 62 -8.53 -14.44 -13.15
N PHE A 63 -8.21 -14.80 -11.92
CA PHE A 63 -7.83 -16.18 -11.60
C PHE A 63 -8.99 -17.14 -11.84
N THR A 64 -8.63 -18.37 -12.18
CA THR A 64 -9.57 -19.46 -12.38
C THR A 64 -9.32 -20.58 -11.36
N VAL A 65 -10.40 -21.23 -10.94
CA VAL A 65 -10.30 -22.40 -10.03
C VAL A 65 -9.54 -23.53 -10.73
N GLY A 66 -8.60 -24.13 -10.04
CA GLY A 66 -7.76 -25.22 -10.53
C GLY A 66 -6.46 -24.76 -11.22
N GLU A 67 -6.27 -23.46 -11.45
CA GLU A 67 -4.99 -23.01 -12.03
C GLU A 67 -3.87 -22.95 -10.98
N ILE A 68 -2.66 -23.06 -11.46
CA ILE A 68 -1.46 -22.86 -10.66
C ILE A 68 -1.16 -21.36 -10.59
N VAL A 69 -0.89 -20.88 -9.41
CA VAL A 69 -0.41 -19.51 -9.18
C VAL A 69 0.98 -19.52 -8.58
N ILE A 70 1.76 -18.50 -8.91
CA ILE A 70 3.13 -18.29 -8.46
C ILE A 70 3.19 -16.99 -7.70
N PHE A 71 3.72 -17.05 -6.49
CA PHE A 71 4.05 -15.90 -5.65
C PHE A 71 5.47 -15.47 -5.98
N GLU A 72 5.64 -14.25 -6.50
CA GLU A 72 6.90 -13.86 -7.14
C GLU A 72 8.05 -13.67 -6.15
N GLU A 73 7.78 -13.15 -4.95
CA GLU A 73 8.85 -12.86 -3.98
C GLU A 73 9.14 -14.04 -3.06
N SER A 74 8.12 -14.74 -2.61
CA SER A 74 8.29 -15.90 -1.73
C SER A 74 8.58 -17.21 -2.48
N ASN A 75 8.47 -17.22 -3.82
CA ASN A 75 8.63 -18.39 -4.68
C ASN A 75 7.69 -19.56 -4.34
N ILE A 76 6.55 -19.24 -3.73
CA ILE A 76 5.52 -20.24 -3.45
C ILE A 76 4.76 -20.54 -4.73
N THR A 77 4.42 -21.80 -4.92
CA THR A 77 3.53 -22.25 -5.99
C THR A 77 2.37 -23.02 -5.39
N SER A 78 1.14 -22.67 -5.76
CA SER A 78 -0.05 -23.36 -5.26
C SER A 78 -1.17 -23.37 -6.28
N VAL A 79 -2.20 -24.17 -6.01
CA VAL A 79 -3.39 -24.28 -6.86
C VAL A 79 -4.53 -23.48 -6.24
N VAL A 80 -5.20 -22.68 -7.05
CA VAL A 80 -6.39 -21.94 -6.63
C VAL A 80 -7.57 -22.90 -6.43
N GLN A 81 -8.11 -22.98 -5.23
CA GLN A 81 -9.28 -23.81 -4.92
C GLN A 81 -10.59 -23.05 -5.05
N VAL A 82 -10.62 -21.81 -4.59
CA VAL A 82 -11.82 -20.96 -4.62
C VAL A 82 -11.41 -19.55 -5.03
N VAL A 83 -12.23 -18.94 -5.84
CA VAL A 83 -12.18 -17.51 -6.18
C VAL A 83 -13.49 -16.89 -5.74
N ASP A 84 -13.43 -15.96 -4.79
CA ASP A 84 -14.59 -15.19 -4.34
C ASP A 84 -14.50 -13.76 -4.90
N ASN A 85 -15.60 -13.27 -5.43
CA ASN A 85 -15.67 -11.89 -5.89
C ASN A 85 -15.96 -10.94 -4.71
N GLY A 86 -15.26 -9.84 -4.72
CA GLY A 86 -15.48 -8.75 -3.77
C GLY A 86 -16.75 -7.96 -4.04
N ASN A 87 -17.12 -7.12 -3.08
CA ASN A 87 -18.26 -6.23 -3.16
C ASN A 87 -17.79 -4.80 -3.43
N PHE A 88 -17.23 -4.55 -4.60
CA PHE A 88 -16.69 -3.24 -4.96
C PHE A 88 -16.80 -2.94 -6.45
N GLN A 89 -16.75 -1.65 -6.76
CA GLN A 89 -16.41 -1.16 -8.09
C GLN A 89 -15.10 -0.36 -8.01
N ASP A 90 -14.22 -0.54 -8.99
CA ASP A 90 -12.98 0.23 -9.08
C ASP A 90 -13.25 1.62 -9.64
N ILE A 91 -12.96 2.62 -8.82
CA ILE A 91 -13.11 4.04 -9.14
C ILE A 91 -11.78 4.78 -9.06
N THR A 92 -10.67 4.08 -9.16
CA THR A 92 -9.32 4.67 -9.07
C THR A 92 -9.13 5.79 -10.08
N GLN A 93 -9.70 5.67 -11.26
CA GLN A 93 -9.64 6.70 -12.31
C GLN A 93 -10.28 8.04 -11.90
N GLU A 94 -11.19 8.06 -10.92
CA GLU A 94 -11.85 9.27 -10.41
C GLU A 94 -10.99 10.02 -9.39
N TYR A 95 -9.80 9.51 -9.09
CA TYR A 95 -8.88 10.07 -8.13
C TYR A 95 -7.50 10.34 -8.74
N VAL A 96 -6.76 11.25 -8.14
CA VAL A 96 -5.36 11.54 -8.46
C VAL A 96 -4.55 11.47 -7.19
N LEU A 97 -3.45 10.72 -7.24
CA LEU A 97 -2.46 10.73 -6.18
C LEU A 97 -1.55 11.96 -6.34
N ASP A 98 -1.63 12.87 -5.39
CA ASP A 98 -0.63 13.90 -5.17
C ASP A 98 0.44 13.33 -4.23
N LYS A 99 1.63 13.12 -4.74
CA LYS A 99 2.76 12.55 -3.97
C LYS A 99 3.34 13.52 -2.94
N GLY A 100 2.83 14.74 -2.86
CA GLY A 100 3.33 15.77 -1.95
C GLY A 100 4.67 16.37 -2.36
N GLN A 101 5.21 15.96 -3.50
CA GLN A 101 6.48 16.47 -3.99
C GLN A 101 6.30 17.84 -4.63
N ARG A 102 7.04 18.85 -4.15
CA ARG A 102 7.06 20.23 -4.64
C ARG A 102 8.50 20.60 -5.02
N ASP A 103 8.67 21.66 -5.76
CA ASP A 103 9.99 22.10 -6.24
C ASP A 103 10.99 22.41 -5.11
N GLN A 104 10.49 22.88 -3.97
CA GLN A 104 11.34 23.35 -2.87
C GLN A 104 11.09 22.65 -1.54
N PHE A 105 10.06 21.81 -1.43
CA PHE A 105 9.71 21.10 -0.19
C PHE A 105 8.86 19.87 -0.46
N TYR A 106 8.75 18.99 0.54
CA TYR A 106 7.82 17.89 0.55
C TYR A 106 6.60 18.26 1.41
N ASP A 107 5.41 18.03 0.88
CA ASP A 107 4.14 18.15 1.56
C ASP A 107 3.58 16.74 1.81
N TYR A 108 2.47 16.63 2.52
CA TYR A 108 1.78 15.35 2.69
C TYR A 108 1.24 14.83 1.35
N SER A 109 1.39 13.53 1.13
CA SER A 109 0.71 12.87 0.02
C SER A 109 -0.80 12.90 0.23
N ARG A 110 -1.55 13.14 -0.85
CA ARG A 110 -3.01 13.25 -0.82
C ARG A 110 -3.63 12.48 -1.96
N ILE A 111 -4.77 11.88 -1.69
CA ILE A 111 -5.63 11.32 -2.73
C ILE A 111 -6.72 12.33 -3.00
N ASN A 112 -6.61 13.01 -4.13
CA ASN A 112 -7.54 14.06 -4.52
C ASN A 112 -8.60 13.50 -5.47
N LYS A 113 -9.86 13.80 -5.16
CA LYS A 113 -10.98 13.47 -6.03
C LYS A 113 -10.98 14.40 -7.25
N LYS A 114 -11.18 13.85 -8.44
CA LYS A 114 -11.42 14.64 -9.65
C LYS A 114 -12.81 15.30 -9.61
N GLY A 115 -12.95 16.41 -10.30
CA GLY A 115 -14.24 17.10 -10.42
C GLY A 115 -15.30 16.22 -11.11
N GLY A 116 -16.56 16.32 -10.66
CA GLY A 116 -17.70 15.64 -11.27
C GLY A 116 -18.09 14.32 -10.61
N TYR A 117 -17.18 13.56 -10.06
CA TYR A 117 -17.51 12.31 -9.35
C TYR A 117 -17.89 12.60 -7.90
N ILE A 118 -18.96 11.98 -7.42
CA ILE A 118 -19.41 12.07 -6.02
C ILE A 118 -19.62 10.63 -5.53
N PRO A 119 -18.73 10.11 -4.65
CA PRO A 119 -18.94 8.79 -4.09
C PRO A 119 -20.22 8.80 -3.23
N SER A 120 -21.03 7.78 -3.39
CA SER A 120 -22.32 7.64 -2.68
C SER A 120 -22.26 6.60 -1.55
N ARG A 121 -21.19 5.83 -1.50
CA ARG A 121 -21.03 4.70 -0.59
C ARG A 121 -19.65 4.68 0.06
N GLN A 122 -19.42 3.68 0.91
CA GLN A 122 -18.14 3.54 1.60
C GLN A 122 -17.01 3.26 0.61
N LEU A 123 -15.86 3.82 0.89
CA LEU A 123 -14.65 3.69 0.10
C LEU A 123 -13.63 2.82 0.82
N LEU A 124 -12.91 2.02 0.03
CA LEU A 124 -11.69 1.33 0.43
C LEU A 124 -10.54 1.92 -0.37
N VAL A 125 -9.50 2.38 0.30
CA VAL A 125 -8.28 2.89 -0.32
C VAL A 125 -7.14 1.93 -0.02
N ILE A 126 -6.50 1.42 -1.07
CA ILE A 126 -5.32 0.57 -0.95
C ILE A 126 -4.14 1.37 -1.50
N PHE A 127 -3.06 1.44 -0.74
CA PHE A 127 -1.84 2.12 -1.15
C PHE A 127 -0.62 1.43 -0.54
N ASN A 128 0.49 1.50 -1.24
CA ASN A 128 1.77 1.06 -0.74
C ASN A 128 2.49 2.25 -0.08
N TRP A 129 3.19 1.99 0.99
CA TRP A 129 3.95 2.98 1.73
C TRP A 129 5.29 2.39 2.16
N PHE A 130 6.26 3.25 2.40
CA PHE A 130 7.51 2.82 2.99
C PHE A 130 7.33 2.78 4.51
N ASP A 131 7.57 1.62 5.09
CA ASP A 131 7.60 1.44 6.54
C ASP A 131 9.04 1.51 7.00
N VAL A 132 9.30 2.42 7.95
CA VAL A 132 10.60 2.52 8.61
C VAL A 132 10.43 1.91 9.99
N PRO A 133 11.10 0.79 10.30
CA PRO A 133 11.01 0.16 11.61
C PRO A 133 11.35 1.16 12.73
N SER A 134 10.56 1.18 13.77
CA SER A 134 10.72 2.13 14.89
C SER A 134 12.04 1.97 15.66
N ASN A 135 12.73 0.87 15.48
CA ASN A 135 14.04 0.56 16.06
C ASN A 135 15.17 0.67 15.02
N ASP A 136 14.90 1.20 13.86
CA ASP A 136 15.92 1.41 12.83
C ASP A 136 16.94 2.44 13.33
N THR A 137 18.19 2.03 13.34
CA THR A 137 19.33 2.89 13.64
C THR A 137 19.94 3.49 12.37
N GLY A 138 19.25 3.34 11.24
CA GLY A 138 19.65 3.86 9.96
C GLY A 138 19.62 5.39 9.88
N ASP A 139 20.26 5.91 8.84
CA ASP A 139 20.41 7.35 8.60
C ASP A 139 19.20 7.94 7.83
N VAL A 140 17.98 7.46 8.15
CA VAL A 140 16.75 7.90 7.51
C VAL A 140 15.94 8.79 8.45
N PHE A 141 15.59 9.97 7.97
CA PHE A 141 14.72 10.89 8.68
C PHE A 141 13.28 10.80 8.17
N THR A 142 12.35 10.68 9.10
CA THR A 142 10.92 10.70 8.83
C THR A 142 10.28 11.95 9.47
N VAL A 143 8.99 12.17 9.21
CA VAL A 143 8.21 13.25 9.86
C VAL A 143 8.29 13.17 11.38
N ASP A 144 8.36 11.95 11.92
CA ASP A 144 8.34 11.67 13.36
C ASP A 144 9.75 11.64 13.99
N SER A 145 10.80 11.81 13.18
CA SER A 145 12.19 11.78 13.69
C SER A 145 12.52 12.97 14.59
N TYR A 146 11.75 14.06 14.52
CA TYR A 146 11.97 15.28 15.29
C TYR A 146 10.67 15.88 15.79
N PRO A 147 10.71 16.64 16.89
CA PRO A 147 9.55 17.38 17.37
C PRO A 147 9.00 18.33 16.29
N ALA A 148 7.69 18.52 16.25
CA ALA A 148 7.06 19.47 15.37
C ALA A 148 7.63 20.87 15.59
N GLY A 149 8.17 21.48 14.53
CA GLY A 149 8.78 22.81 14.59
C GLY A 149 10.27 22.80 14.93
N ALA A 150 10.95 21.65 14.97
CA ALA A 150 12.39 21.60 15.13
C ALA A 150 13.10 22.38 14.04
N PHE A 151 14.03 23.25 14.44
CA PHE A 151 14.89 23.98 13.54
C PHE A 151 16.14 23.16 13.20
N LYS A 152 16.85 23.57 12.15
CA LYS A 152 18.07 22.89 11.70
C LYS A 152 19.13 22.77 12.81
N SER A 153 19.20 23.75 13.73
CA SER A 153 20.09 23.74 14.90
C SER A 153 19.76 22.66 15.93
N ASP A 154 18.52 22.21 15.93
CA ASP A 154 18.02 21.26 16.94
C ASP A 154 18.13 19.81 16.45
N ILE A 155 18.63 19.61 15.23
CA ILE A 155 18.78 18.29 14.63
C ILE A 155 20.03 17.61 15.23
N PRO A 156 19.89 16.48 15.90
CA PRO A 156 21.03 15.79 16.51
C PRO A 156 21.95 15.17 15.46
N THR A 157 23.13 14.82 15.88
CA THR A 157 24.03 13.99 15.08
C THR A 157 23.44 12.58 14.96
N LEU A 158 23.51 12.02 13.76
CA LEU A 158 23.06 10.66 13.51
C LEU A 158 23.88 9.63 14.30
N PRO A 159 23.35 8.41 14.54
CA PRO A 159 24.11 7.32 15.17
C PRO A 159 25.41 6.99 14.45
N SER A 160 25.50 7.19 13.14
CA SER A 160 26.71 7.07 12.32
C SER A 160 27.79 8.12 12.62
N GLY A 161 27.45 9.16 13.42
CA GLY A 161 28.35 10.29 13.67
C GLY A 161 28.27 11.38 12.59
N MET A 162 27.45 11.22 11.57
CA MET A 162 27.24 12.20 10.52
C MET A 162 26.47 13.41 11.06
N ARG A 163 26.85 14.61 10.63
CA ARG A 163 26.13 15.83 11.02
C ARG A 163 24.83 15.94 10.22
N ALA A 164 23.78 16.39 10.86
CA ALA A 164 22.50 16.61 10.21
C ALA A 164 22.59 17.60 9.02
N SER A 165 23.55 18.56 9.09
CA SER A 165 23.82 19.49 7.99
C SER A 165 24.36 18.81 6.74
N ASP A 166 24.93 17.64 6.88
CA ASP A 166 25.62 16.90 5.82
C ASP A 166 24.71 15.80 5.23
N THR A 167 23.47 15.73 5.69
CA THR A 167 22.47 14.75 5.24
C THR A 167 21.38 15.39 4.38
N LEU A 168 20.83 14.60 3.48
CA LEU A 168 19.61 14.96 2.76
C LEU A 168 18.40 14.77 3.67
N ASP A 169 17.65 15.83 3.89
CA ASP A 169 16.46 15.81 4.74
C ASP A 169 15.23 15.63 3.85
N PHE A 170 14.65 14.43 3.87
CA PHE A 170 13.45 14.07 3.14
C PHE A 170 12.15 14.32 3.91
N ARG A 171 12.22 14.93 5.09
CA ARG A 171 11.00 15.24 5.85
C ARG A 171 10.10 16.19 5.09
N PRO A 172 8.80 15.98 5.08
CA PRO A 172 7.86 16.93 4.56
C PRO A 172 7.91 18.21 5.41
N ARG A 173 8.18 19.33 4.77
CA ARG A 173 8.20 20.65 5.41
C ARG A 173 6.86 21.33 5.14
N VAL A 174 6.01 21.33 6.12
CA VAL A 174 4.77 22.11 6.05
C VAL A 174 5.11 23.58 6.34
N ALA A 175 4.99 24.43 5.33
CA ALA A 175 5.06 25.87 5.56
C ALA A 175 3.85 26.25 6.45
N ARG A 176 4.12 26.60 7.69
CA ARG A 176 3.10 27.22 8.54
C ARG A 176 2.91 28.65 8.08
N PHE A 177 1.87 28.92 7.35
CA PHE A 177 1.38 30.27 7.19
C PHE A 177 0.76 30.69 8.52
N THR A 178 1.50 31.43 9.34
CA THR A 178 0.88 32.23 10.37
C THR A 178 0.15 33.38 9.64
N ALA A 179 -1.18 33.31 9.61
CA ALA A 179 -1.96 34.46 9.23
C ALA A 179 -1.67 35.57 10.25
N THR A 180 -1.06 36.65 9.79
CA THR A 180 -0.94 37.91 10.50
C THR A 180 -2.28 38.64 10.43
#